data_51a83d946d2bca0fa8448e0983d3599c
#
_entry.id   51a83d946d2bca0fa8448e0983d3599c
#
_cell.length_a   1.000
_cell.length_b   1.000
_cell.length_c   1.000
_cell.angle_alpha   90.00
_cell.angle_beta   90.00
_cell.angle_gamma   90.00
#
_symmetry.space_group_name_H-M   'P 1'
#
loop_
_entity.id
_entity.type
_entity.pdbx_description
1 polymer ?
#
loop_
_entity_poly.entity_id
_entity_poly.type
_entity_poly.pdbx_seq_one_letter_code
_entity_poly.pdbx_strand_id
1 'polypeptide(L)'
;MNIENTNINNTSLVLYFSATNNTEQIAKYISEITSSDILEIIPKDVYTNEDLDYNNNNSRANREQNDKNARPKISNKLDLENYDVIYLGYPIWWEEEPRIILTLLDNYNLENKTIIPFCTSGGSGIELSVNNIRNYNNKLNVLDGKRFSSNSSKEEVITWINSLNINNNSNSKSAKLLIDNTEYIITLEDNETVDVLVNNMPLDLSMSNLNGNEFYSYLDFTLPTNSYNPGKINKGDIYLYGNNCLVIFYESFNTSYSYTKIGKLDNIEVLDNIKDKNNIIVSLEIN
;
A
#
# COMPACT_ATOMS: atom_id res chain seq x y z
N MET A 1 13.54 -16.11 -29.55
CA MET A 1 13.77 -15.00 -28.62
C MET A 1 12.68 -15.13 -27.58
N ASN A 2 13.03 -15.65 -26.41
CA ASN A 2 12.08 -15.73 -25.30
C ASN A 2 11.96 -14.31 -24.72
N ILE A 3 10.79 -13.72 -24.83
CA ILE A 3 10.43 -12.53 -24.09
C ILE A 3 10.06 -13.04 -22.69
N GLU A 4 10.98 -12.90 -21.75
CA GLU A 4 10.65 -13.05 -20.34
C GLU A 4 9.66 -11.94 -19.98
N ASN A 5 8.42 -12.30 -19.76
CA ASN A 5 7.45 -11.43 -19.11
C ASN A 5 7.93 -11.22 -17.66
N THR A 6 8.67 -10.15 -17.45
CA THR A 6 8.93 -9.66 -16.10
C THR A 6 7.63 -9.05 -15.58
N ASN A 7 6.90 -9.81 -14.78
CA ASN A 7 5.85 -9.27 -13.90
C ASN A 7 6.51 -8.21 -13.00
N ILE A 8 6.34 -6.95 -13.34
CA ILE A 8 6.74 -5.83 -12.48
C ILE A 8 5.61 -5.68 -11.45
N ASN A 9 5.66 -6.51 -10.40
CA ASN A 9 4.93 -6.19 -9.18
C ASN A 9 5.57 -4.91 -8.63
N ASN A 10 4.83 -3.82 -8.54
CA ASN A 10 5.27 -2.61 -7.82
C ASN A 10 5.50 -2.99 -6.36
N THR A 11 6.74 -3.30 -6.04
CA THR A 11 7.10 -3.64 -4.66
C THR A 11 7.26 -2.37 -3.86
N SER A 12 6.65 -2.32 -2.69
CA SER A 12 6.72 -1.18 -1.80
C SER A 12 7.54 -1.49 -0.54
N LEU A 13 8.27 -0.49 -0.07
CA LEU A 13 9.11 -0.56 1.11
C LEU A 13 8.76 0.57 2.07
N VAL A 14 8.64 0.26 3.34
CA VAL A 14 8.68 1.25 4.43
C VAL A 14 10.11 1.36 4.92
N LEU A 15 10.78 2.43 4.53
CA LEU A 15 12.15 2.75 4.92
C LEU A 15 12.12 3.84 5.98
N TYR A 16 12.65 3.59 7.18
CA TYR A 16 12.52 4.56 8.25
C TYR A 16 13.78 4.70 9.11
N PHE A 17 13.97 5.90 9.68
CA PHE A 17 14.86 6.17 10.78
C PHE A 17 14.05 6.51 12.03
N SER A 18 14.39 5.90 13.18
CA SER A 18 13.73 6.17 14.45
C SER A 18 14.74 6.16 15.60
N ALA A 19 14.90 7.31 16.28
CA ALA A 19 15.81 7.42 17.43
C ALA A 19 15.13 7.10 18.78
N THR A 20 13.78 7.17 18.84
CA THR A 20 12.98 7.00 20.06
C THR A 20 11.77 6.09 19.86
N ASN A 21 11.81 5.24 18.85
CA ASN A 21 10.77 4.27 18.45
C ASN A 21 9.40 4.88 18.04
N ASN A 22 9.21 6.20 18.08
CA ASN A 22 7.95 6.82 17.69
C ASN A 22 7.70 6.66 16.18
N THR A 23 8.69 6.92 15.33
CA THR A 23 8.59 6.75 13.88
C THR A 23 8.46 5.27 13.51
N GLU A 24 9.16 4.38 14.23
CA GLU A 24 9.07 2.94 14.07
C GLU A 24 7.63 2.42 14.21
N GLN A 25 6.88 2.92 15.19
CA GLN A 25 5.49 2.50 15.41
C GLN A 25 4.61 2.84 14.19
N ILE A 26 4.75 4.05 13.65
CA ILE A 26 4.02 4.46 12.44
C ILE A 26 4.47 3.64 11.22
N ALA A 27 5.78 3.38 11.10
CA ALA A 27 6.33 2.54 10.03
C ALA A 27 5.73 1.12 10.04
N LYS A 28 5.59 0.51 11.23
CA LYS A 28 4.93 -0.78 11.39
C LYS A 28 3.46 -0.75 10.96
N TYR A 29 2.71 0.29 11.32
CA TYR A 29 1.33 0.42 10.87
C TYR A 29 1.23 0.53 9.34
N ILE A 30 2.10 1.35 8.71
CA ILE A 30 2.12 1.48 7.26
C ILE A 30 2.43 0.13 6.60
N SER A 31 3.48 -0.57 7.05
CA SER A 31 3.86 -1.89 6.52
C SER A 31 2.71 -2.91 6.63
N GLU A 32 2.02 -2.97 7.76
CA GLU A 32 0.87 -3.87 7.96
C GLU A 32 -0.32 -3.51 7.05
N ILE A 33 -0.61 -2.21 6.87
CA ILE A 33 -1.76 -1.73 6.07
C ILE A 33 -1.49 -1.95 4.57
N THR A 34 -0.25 -1.69 4.13
CA THR A 34 0.13 -1.73 2.70
C THR A 34 0.72 -3.07 2.28
N SER A 35 0.93 -3.99 3.21
CA SER A 35 1.68 -5.25 3.00
C SER A 35 3.09 -5.02 2.42
N SER A 36 3.69 -3.87 2.75
CA SER A 36 5.04 -3.49 2.31
C SER A 36 6.12 -4.14 3.17
N ASP A 37 7.26 -4.42 2.56
CA ASP A 37 8.46 -4.72 3.33
C ASP A 37 8.83 -3.56 4.24
N ILE A 38 9.54 -3.82 5.32
CA ILE A 38 9.96 -2.80 6.29
C ILE A 38 11.45 -2.90 6.57
N LEU A 39 12.15 -1.76 6.51
CA LEU A 39 13.59 -1.69 6.73
C LEU A 39 13.96 -0.44 7.52
N GLU A 40 14.74 -0.61 8.56
CA GLU A 40 15.26 0.50 9.37
C GLU A 40 16.56 1.06 8.79
N ILE A 41 16.71 2.38 8.81
CA ILE A 41 17.98 3.07 8.59
C ILE A 41 18.71 3.12 9.94
N ILE A 42 19.71 2.27 10.12
CA ILE A 42 20.43 2.14 11.37
C ILE A 42 21.67 3.06 11.35
N PRO A 43 21.75 4.07 12.22
CA PRO A 43 22.97 4.89 12.32
C PRO A 43 24.14 4.04 12.83
N LYS A 44 25.36 4.29 12.30
CA LYS A 44 26.56 3.59 12.78
C LYS A 44 26.79 3.82 14.26
N ASP A 45 26.60 5.05 14.69
CA ASP A 45 26.68 5.44 16.10
C ASP A 45 25.25 5.72 16.56
N VAL A 46 24.69 4.83 17.40
CA VAL A 46 23.33 4.95 17.92
C VAL A 46 23.19 6.20 18.78
N TYR A 47 22.06 6.91 18.64
CA TYR A 47 21.80 8.11 19.44
C TYR A 47 21.41 7.73 20.87
N THR A 48 22.10 8.32 21.84
CA THR A 48 21.75 8.24 23.26
C THR A 48 20.76 9.35 23.64
N ASN A 49 20.21 9.29 24.86
CA ASN A 49 19.34 10.36 25.35
C ASN A 49 20.08 11.70 25.43
N GLU A 50 21.38 11.69 25.76
CA GLU A 50 22.23 12.87 25.80
C GLU A 50 22.48 13.45 24.40
N ASP A 51 22.60 12.58 23.40
CA ASP A 51 22.71 12.97 21.98
C ASP A 51 21.45 13.67 21.47
N LEU A 52 20.29 13.33 22.03
CA LEU A 52 18.97 13.83 21.64
C LEU A 52 18.49 15.02 22.49
N ASP A 53 19.26 15.46 23.49
CA ASP A 53 18.89 16.60 24.33
C ASP A 53 18.89 17.90 23.51
N TYR A 54 17.73 18.33 23.06
CA TYR A 54 17.56 19.56 22.27
C TYR A 54 17.78 20.85 23.10
N ASN A 55 17.77 20.79 24.42
CA ASN A 55 18.12 21.94 25.30
C ASN A 55 19.63 22.13 25.41
N ASN A 56 20.43 21.14 25.08
CA ASN A 56 21.89 21.22 25.09
C ASN A 56 22.40 21.54 23.67
N ASN A 57 22.81 22.78 23.45
CA ASN A 57 23.37 23.21 22.15
C ASN A 57 24.57 22.38 21.66
N ASN A 58 25.23 21.64 22.56
CA ASN A 58 26.34 20.76 22.24
C ASN A 58 25.94 19.29 22.09
N SER A 59 24.66 18.96 22.20
CA SER A 59 24.21 17.60 21.90
C SER A 59 24.52 17.24 20.46
N ARG A 60 24.63 15.93 20.16
CA ARG A 60 24.98 15.46 18.84
C ARG A 60 23.91 15.87 17.82
N ALA A 61 22.63 15.69 18.13
CA ALA A 61 21.53 16.07 17.25
C ALA A 61 21.54 17.57 16.92
N ASN A 62 21.81 18.44 17.93
CA ASN A 62 21.95 19.88 17.72
C ASN A 62 23.13 20.21 16.80
N ARG A 63 24.30 19.61 17.01
CA ARG A 63 25.47 19.85 16.16
C ARG A 63 25.24 19.39 14.74
N GLU A 64 24.64 18.19 14.53
CA GLU A 64 24.34 17.66 13.22
C GLU A 64 23.32 18.53 12.47
N GLN A 65 22.23 18.99 13.12
CA GLN A 65 21.24 19.85 12.48
C GLN A 65 21.79 21.24 12.10
N ASN A 66 22.67 21.79 12.91
CA ASN A 66 23.30 23.07 12.61
C ASN A 66 24.40 23.00 11.53
N ASP A 67 24.90 21.79 11.22
CA ASP A 67 25.85 21.57 10.13
C ASP A 67 25.13 20.98 8.91
N LYS A 68 24.94 21.78 7.87
CA LYS A 68 24.31 21.34 6.62
C LYS A 68 25.12 20.26 5.86
N ASN A 69 26.40 20.12 6.20
CA ASN A 69 27.28 19.10 5.61
C ASN A 69 27.38 17.83 6.46
N ALA A 70 26.76 17.80 7.63
CA ALA A 70 26.76 16.59 8.45
C ALA A 70 26.13 15.41 7.72
N ARG A 71 26.82 14.27 7.74
CA ARG A 71 26.40 13.01 7.12
C ARG A 71 26.64 11.84 8.07
N PRO A 72 25.76 11.65 9.07
CA PRO A 72 25.83 10.51 9.97
C PRO A 72 25.83 9.20 9.18
N LYS A 73 26.77 8.30 9.46
CA LYS A 73 26.92 7.06 8.68
C LYS A 73 25.80 6.09 8.98
N ILE A 74 25.32 5.41 7.92
CA ILE A 74 24.40 4.28 8.00
C ILE A 74 25.24 3.01 8.16
N SER A 75 24.85 2.10 9.08
CA SER A 75 25.60 0.89 9.40
C SER A 75 25.15 -0.32 8.60
N ASN A 76 23.85 -0.41 8.31
CA ASN A 76 23.29 -1.54 7.56
C ASN A 76 23.26 -1.27 6.05
N LYS A 77 23.32 -2.35 5.29
CA LYS A 77 23.09 -2.28 3.84
C LYS A 77 21.57 -2.11 3.60
N LEU A 78 21.21 -1.15 2.77
CA LEU A 78 19.83 -0.96 2.31
C LEU A 78 19.77 -1.49 0.87
N ASP A 79 18.94 -2.50 0.65
CA ASP A 79 18.65 -3.00 -0.70
C ASP A 79 17.36 -2.34 -1.17
N LEU A 80 17.48 -1.37 -2.07
CA LEU A 80 16.38 -0.54 -2.53
C LEU A 80 16.04 -0.76 -4.02
N GLU A 81 16.79 -1.62 -4.73
CA GLU A 81 16.70 -1.75 -6.19
C GLU A 81 15.34 -2.25 -6.65
N ASN A 82 14.76 -3.21 -5.91
CA ASN A 82 13.53 -3.90 -6.29
C ASN A 82 12.24 -3.18 -5.88
N TYR A 83 12.32 -1.96 -5.34
CA TYR A 83 11.15 -1.22 -4.87
C TYR A 83 10.86 -0.02 -5.75
N ASP A 84 9.60 0.15 -6.11
CA ASP A 84 9.12 1.29 -6.90
C ASP A 84 8.52 2.39 -6.01
N VAL A 85 7.98 2.00 -4.85
CA VAL A 85 7.39 2.91 -3.87
C VAL A 85 8.13 2.80 -2.54
N ILE A 86 8.58 3.93 -2.01
CA ILE A 86 9.26 4.02 -0.72
C ILE A 86 8.50 4.97 0.21
N TYR A 87 7.87 4.42 1.24
CA TYR A 87 7.39 5.21 2.38
C TYR A 87 8.58 5.57 3.25
N LEU A 88 9.01 6.84 3.21
CA LEU A 88 10.21 7.31 3.90
C LEU A 88 9.87 7.97 5.23
N GLY A 89 10.18 7.30 6.33
CA GLY A 89 9.85 7.73 7.69
C GLY A 89 11.02 8.32 8.48
N TYR A 90 10.78 9.44 9.19
CA TYR A 90 11.78 10.06 10.06
C TYR A 90 11.13 10.95 11.13
N PRO A 91 11.79 11.20 12.28
CA PRO A 91 11.36 12.25 13.20
C PRO A 91 11.71 13.62 12.63
N ILE A 92 10.94 14.66 12.98
CA ILE A 92 11.33 16.04 12.66
C ILE A 92 12.29 16.56 13.77
N TRP A 93 13.45 17.03 13.34
CA TRP A 93 14.41 17.71 14.17
C TRP A 93 14.61 19.15 13.66
N TRP A 94 14.30 20.17 14.50
CA TRP A 94 14.38 21.59 14.11
C TRP A 94 13.72 21.90 12.77
N GLU A 95 12.45 21.41 12.62
CA GLU A 95 11.59 21.59 11.43
C GLU A 95 12.08 20.86 10.16
N GLU A 96 13.26 20.23 10.20
CA GLU A 96 13.87 19.53 9.07
C GLU A 96 13.95 18.02 9.31
N GLU A 97 14.33 17.28 8.27
CA GLU A 97 14.73 15.88 8.35
C GLU A 97 16.08 15.74 9.09
N PRO A 98 16.30 14.65 9.85
CA PRO A 98 17.61 14.35 10.42
C PRO A 98 18.67 14.17 9.33
N ARG A 99 19.88 14.61 9.57
CA ARG A 99 20.99 14.58 8.58
C ARG A 99 21.32 13.18 8.04
N ILE A 100 20.92 12.12 8.74
CA ILE A 100 21.06 10.74 8.24
C ILE A 100 20.19 10.48 6.99
N ILE A 101 19.10 11.22 6.82
CA ILE A 101 18.27 11.15 5.59
C ILE A 101 19.06 11.73 4.40
N LEU A 102 19.84 12.80 4.62
CA LEU A 102 20.73 13.30 3.56
C LEU A 102 21.83 12.29 3.22
N THR A 103 22.32 11.53 4.20
CA THR A 103 23.25 10.41 3.96
C THR A 103 22.61 9.33 3.08
N LEU A 104 21.32 9.02 3.29
CA LEU A 104 20.57 8.12 2.42
C LEU A 104 20.54 8.64 0.98
N LEU A 105 20.16 9.92 0.80
CA LEU A 105 20.03 10.54 -0.51
C LEU A 105 21.37 10.64 -1.26
N ASP A 106 22.50 10.76 -0.53
CA ASP A 106 23.84 10.80 -1.12
C ASP A 106 24.33 9.42 -1.62
N ASN A 107 23.95 8.35 -0.91
CA ASN A 107 24.58 7.04 -1.09
C ASN A 107 23.70 6.02 -1.83
N TYR A 108 22.41 6.28 -1.99
CA TYR A 108 21.46 5.34 -2.59
C TYR A 108 20.70 5.99 -3.74
N ASN A 109 20.55 5.24 -4.82
CA ASN A 109 19.77 5.71 -5.97
C ASN A 109 18.27 5.54 -5.72
N LEU A 110 17.57 6.67 -5.60
CA LEU A 110 16.12 6.76 -5.46
C LEU A 110 15.43 7.33 -6.71
N GLU A 111 16.17 7.53 -7.81
CA GLU A 111 15.58 7.98 -9.07
C GLU A 111 14.57 6.94 -9.60
N ASN A 112 13.53 7.41 -10.24
CA ASN A 112 12.41 6.61 -10.75
C ASN A 112 11.56 5.87 -9.69
N LYS A 113 11.79 6.13 -8.40
CA LYS A 113 10.97 5.63 -7.32
C LYS A 113 10.02 6.71 -6.82
N THR A 114 8.82 6.31 -6.42
CA THR A 114 7.88 7.23 -5.75
C THR A 114 8.20 7.26 -4.27
N ILE A 115 8.62 8.40 -3.76
CA ILE A 115 8.95 8.63 -2.35
C ILE A 115 7.76 9.28 -1.67
N ILE A 116 7.31 8.69 -0.58
CA ILE A 116 6.16 9.14 0.21
C ILE A 116 6.62 9.40 1.62
N PRO A 117 6.95 10.65 1.95
CA PRO A 117 7.46 10.98 3.26
C PRO A 117 6.38 10.86 4.34
N PHE A 118 6.76 10.37 5.51
CA PHE A 118 5.99 10.53 6.74
C PHE A 118 6.92 10.85 7.89
N CYS A 119 6.42 11.59 8.85
CA CYS A 119 7.25 11.94 10.00
C CYS A 119 6.49 11.82 11.31
N THR A 120 7.25 11.72 12.40
CA THR A 120 6.75 11.94 13.76
C THR A 120 7.28 13.24 14.32
N SER A 121 6.38 14.05 14.88
CA SER A 121 6.71 15.34 15.46
C SER A 121 5.76 15.73 16.57
N GLY A 122 6.30 16.35 17.62
CA GLY A 122 5.49 16.92 18.70
C GLY A 122 4.71 18.18 18.31
N GLY A 123 5.13 18.90 17.25
CA GLY A 123 4.51 20.17 16.87
C GLY A 123 4.79 20.62 15.43
N SER A 124 6.05 20.55 14.99
CA SER A 124 6.44 21.02 13.65
C SER A 124 5.80 20.16 12.53
N GLY A 125 5.43 20.81 11.42
CA GLY A 125 4.94 20.16 10.22
C GLY A 125 6.02 19.37 9.46
N ILE A 126 5.63 18.74 8.35
CA ILE A 126 6.53 17.96 7.50
C ILE A 126 6.98 18.75 6.25
N GLU A 127 6.33 19.86 5.98
CA GLU A 127 6.39 20.56 4.68
C GLU A 127 7.80 21.00 4.32
N LEU A 128 8.56 21.51 5.31
CA LEU A 128 9.93 21.97 5.07
C LEU A 128 10.84 20.81 4.70
N SER A 129 10.80 19.72 5.46
CA SER A 129 11.62 18.53 5.18
C SER A 129 11.27 17.87 3.85
N VAL A 130 9.97 17.80 3.47
CA VAL A 130 9.54 17.31 2.15
C VAL A 130 10.11 18.17 1.04
N ASN A 131 10.06 19.50 1.19
CA ASN A 131 10.64 20.42 0.21
C ASN A 131 12.16 20.28 0.11
N ASN A 132 12.87 20.08 1.23
CA ASN A 132 14.30 19.82 1.21
C ASN A 132 14.64 18.56 0.44
N ILE A 133 13.95 17.44 0.69
CA ILE A 133 14.15 16.17 0.00
C ILE A 133 13.82 16.32 -1.49
N ARG A 134 12.72 16.98 -1.84
CA ARG A 134 12.29 17.23 -3.22
C ARG A 134 13.31 18.05 -4.01
N ASN A 135 13.88 19.07 -3.36
CA ASN A 135 14.87 19.95 -3.98
C ASN A 135 16.30 19.38 -3.96
N TYR A 136 16.52 18.27 -3.25
CA TYR A 136 17.84 17.64 -3.15
C TYR A 136 18.34 17.13 -4.50
N ASN A 137 17.43 16.50 -5.25
CA ASN A 137 17.68 16.06 -6.61
C ASN A 137 16.37 16.15 -7.42
N ASN A 138 16.36 16.90 -8.51
CA ASN A 138 15.19 17.14 -9.35
C ASN A 138 14.65 15.89 -10.08
N LYS A 139 15.34 14.77 -9.99
CA LYS A 139 14.90 13.48 -10.52
C LYS A 139 14.12 12.64 -9.51
N LEU A 140 14.02 13.08 -8.25
CA LEU A 140 13.23 12.41 -7.24
C LEU A 140 11.74 12.73 -7.41
N ASN A 141 10.92 11.69 -7.44
CA ASN A 141 9.46 11.84 -7.40
C ASN A 141 8.99 11.79 -5.95
N VAL A 142 8.89 12.95 -5.29
CA VAL A 142 8.54 13.06 -3.87
C VAL A 142 7.12 13.61 -3.74
N LEU A 143 6.20 12.79 -3.20
CA LEU A 143 4.82 13.19 -2.94
C LEU A 143 4.72 14.05 -1.67
N ASP A 144 3.52 14.60 -1.43
CA ASP A 144 3.25 15.28 -0.17
C ASP A 144 3.24 14.28 0.99
N GLY A 145 3.88 14.68 2.06
CA GLY A 145 4.05 13.83 3.23
C GLY A 145 2.96 14.02 4.29
N LYS A 146 2.99 13.18 5.32
CA LYS A 146 2.10 13.27 6.47
C LYS A 146 2.87 13.31 7.79
N ARG A 147 2.53 14.29 8.63
CA ARG A 147 2.97 14.33 10.02
C ARG A 147 2.04 13.50 10.88
N PHE A 148 2.63 12.69 11.75
CA PHE A 148 1.98 11.98 12.84
C PHE A 148 2.51 12.44 14.19
N SER A 149 1.73 12.28 15.24
CA SER A 149 2.19 12.41 16.61
C SER A 149 2.66 11.05 17.14
N SER A 150 3.37 11.02 18.28
CA SER A 150 3.71 9.76 18.95
C SER A 150 2.50 8.93 19.39
N ASN A 151 1.31 9.54 19.46
CA ASN A 151 0.06 8.91 19.89
C ASN A 151 -0.92 8.70 18.72
N SER A 152 -0.49 8.88 17.47
CA SER A 152 -1.35 8.66 16.31
C SER A 152 -1.80 7.21 16.23
N SER A 153 -3.09 7.01 16.00
CA SER A 153 -3.69 5.68 15.95
C SER A 153 -3.47 4.99 14.58
N LYS A 154 -3.66 3.68 14.54
CA LYS A 154 -3.61 2.93 13.29
C LYS A 154 -4.70 3.40 12.31
N GLU A 155 -5.87 3.78 12.80
CA GLU A 155 -6.99 4.30 12.01
C GLU A 155 -6.65 5.63 11.32
N GLU A 156 -5.86 6.49 11.99
CA GLU A 156 -5.34 7.73 11.38
C GLU A 156 -4.38 7.41 10.22
N VAL A 157 -3.54 6.39 10.38
CA VAL A 157 -2.64 5.93 9.32
C VAL A 157 -3.42 5.31 8.16
N ILE A 158 -4.43 4.48 8.41
CA ILE A 158 -5.33 3.91 7.38
C ILE A 158 -5.97 5.03 6.57
N THR A 159 -6.54 6.03 7.26
CA THR A 159 -7.19 7.18 6.59
C THR A 159 -6.20 7.92 5.68
N TRP A 160 -4.97 8.13 6.13
CA TRP A 160 -3.95 8.77 5.32
C TRP A 160 -3.55 7.92 4.11
N ILE A 161 -3.24 6.62 4.30
CA ILE A 161 -2.87 5.72 3.19
C ILE A 161 -3.96 5.71 2.11
N ASN A 162 -5.23 5.62 2.51
CA ASN A 162 -6.36 5.67 1.57
C ASN A 162 -6.47 7.02 0.83
N SER A 163 -6.04 8.13 1.46
CA SER A 163 -6.08 9.46 0.86
C SER A 163 -4.96 9.71 -0.15
N LEU A 164 -3.90 8.90 -0.13
CA LEU A 164 -2.73 9.14 -0.97
C LEU A 164 -3.05 8.98 -2.47
N ASN A 165 -4.19 8.38 -2.85
CA ASN A 165 -4.51 8.07 -4.25
C ASN A 165 -3.24 7.65 -5.00
N ILE A 166 -2.30 7.02 -4.28
CA ILE A 166 -1.17 6.40 -4.91
C ILE A 166 -1.86 5.34 -5.76
N ASN A 167 -1.95 5.61 -7.05
CA ASN A 167 -1.95 4.51 -7.95
C ASN A 167 -0.71 3.72 -7.52
N ASN A 168 -0.90 2.78 -6.58
CA ASN A 168 -0.07 1.63 -6.60
C ASN A 168 -0.16 1.24 -8.06
N ASN A 169 0.89 1.53 -8.83
CA ASN A 169 1.15 0.86 -10.06
C ASN A 169 1.67 -0.56 -9.74
N SER A 170 1.14 -1.23 -8.75
CA SER A 170 0.53 -2.50 -8.98
C SER A 170 -0.58 -2.14 -9.98
N ASN A 171 -0.63 -2.75 -11.11
CA ASN A 171 -1.80 -2.80 -11.97
C ASN A 171 -2.97 -3.45 -11.19
N SER A 172 -3.33 -2.93 -10.03
CA SER A 172 -4.59 -3.26 -9.40
C SER A 172 -5.62 -2.51 -10.21
N LYS A 173 -6.01 -3.11 -11.33
CA LYS A 173 -7.17 -2.70 -12.06
C LYS A 173 -8.28 -2.60 -11.04
N SER A 174 -8.89 -1.46 -10.91
CA SER A 174 -10.10 -1.31 -10.12
C SER A 174 -11.29 -1.26 -11.05
N ALA A 175 -12.37 -1.84 -10.62
CA ALA A 175 -13.64 -1.79 -11.32
C ALA A 175 -14.73 -1.31 -10.36
N LYS A 176 -15.78 -0.73 -10.94
CA LYS A 176 -17.01 -0.43 -10.23
C LYS A 176 -17.92 -1.65 -10.27
N LEU A 177 -18.46 -2.00 -9.11
CA LEU A 177 -19.50 -2.97 -8.95
C LEU A 177 -20.76 -2.25 -8.47
N LEU A 178 -21.78 -2.18 -9.30
CA LEU A 178 -23.07 -1.70 -8.86
C LEU A 178 -23.91 -2.90 -8.43
N ILE A 179 -24.39 -2.90 -7.19
CA ILE A 179 -25.33 -3.88 -6.70
C ILE A 179 -26.64 -3.15 -6.40
N ASP A 180 -27.72 -3.48 -7.10
CA ASP A 180 -29.01 -2.81 -6.97
C ASP A 180 -28.89 -1.27 -7.05
N ASN A 181 -28.08 -0.75 -8.00
CA ASN A 181 -27.74 0.66 -8.23
C ASN A 181 -26.92 1.34 -7.11
N THR A 182 -26.34 0.61 -6.18
CA THR A 182 -25.36 1.15 -5.23
C THR A 182 -23.96 0.81 -5.68
N GLU A 183 -23.09 1.83 -5.78
CA GLU A 183 -21.72 1.71 -6.28
C GLU A 183 -20.77 1.21 -5.17
N TYR A 184 -19.92 0.26 -5.54
CA TYR A 184 -18.82 -0.29 -4.74
C TYR A 184 -17.58 -0.40 -5.60
N ILE A 185 -16.43 -0.44 -4.97
CA ILE A 185 -15.15 -0.62 -5.66
C ILE A 185 -14.67 -2.04 -5.46
N ILE A 186 -14.19 -2.63 -6.54
CA ILE A 186 -13.46 -3.90 -6.55
C ILE A 186 -12.00 -3.60 -6.84
N THR A 187 -11.12 -4.09 -5.99
CA THR A 187 -9.70 -4.26 -6.30
C THR A 187 -9.55 -5.55 -7.09
N LEU A 188 -9.11 -5.46 -8.35
CA LEU A 188 -8.92 -6.58 -9.25
C LEU A 188 -7.52 -7.15 -9.14
N GLU A 189 -7.36 -8.46 -9.33
CA GLU A 189 -6.05 -9.11 -9.41
C GLU A 189 -5.35 -8.77 -10.74
N ASP A 190 -4.03 -8.84 -10.74
CA ASP A 190 -3.22 -8.69 -11.95
C ASP A 190 -2.95 -10.07 -12.57
N ASN A 191 -3.86 -10.50 -13.46
CA ASN A 191 -3.74 -11.76 -14.18
C ASN A 191 -4.49 -11.72 -15.52
N GLU A 192 -4.14 -12.65 -16.40
CA GLU A 192 -4.72 -12.75 -17.76
C GLU A 192 -6.25 -12.89 -17.74
N THR A 193 -6.80 -13.57 -16.74
CA THR A 193 -8.26 -13.75 -16.57
C THR A 193 -8.96 -12.41 -16.41
N VAL A 194 -8.38 -11.56 -15.55
CA VAL A 194 -8.87 -10.19 -15.28
C VAL A 194 -8.70 -9.30 -16.50
N ASP A 195 -7.59 -9.43 -17.24
CA ASP A 195 -7.38 -8.65 -18.46
C ASP A 195 -8.48 -8.90 -19.50
N VAL A 196 -8.84 -10.17 -19.71
CA VAL A 196 -9.91 -10.52 -20.63
C VAL A 196 -11.28 -10.12 -20.06
N LEU A 197 -11.51 -10.26 -18.75
CA LEU A 197 -12.76 -9.82 -18.12
C LEU A 197 -12.99 -8.32 -18.31
N VAL A 198 -11.98 -7.50 -18.02
CA VAL A 198 -12.01 -6.03 -18.15
C VAL A 198 -12.28 -5.61 -19.60
N ASN A 199 -11.69 -6.28 -20.58
CA ASN A 199 -11.93 -6.01 -22.00
C ASN A 199 -13.37 -6.30 -22.46
N ASN A 200 -14.14 -7.05 -21.67
CA ASN A 200 -15.55 -7.36 -21.94
C ASN A 200 -16.53 -6.53 -21.09
N MET A 201 -16.04 -5.59 -20.27
CA MET A 201 -16.91 -4.66 -19.52
C MET A 201 -17.44 -3.53 -20.42
N PRO A 202 -18.62 -2.94 -20.13
CA PRO A 202 -19.49 -3.24 -18.98
C PRO A 202 -20.24 -4.56 -19.08
N LEU A 203 -20.54 -5.18 -17.93
CA LEU A 203 -21.26 -6.44 -17.84
C LEU A 203 -22.44 -6.30 -16.87
N ASP A 204 -23.65 -6.57 -17.36
CA ASP A 204 -24.86 -6.64 -16.54
C ASP A 204 -25.20 -8.11 -16.27
N LEU A 205 -25.22 -8.48 -15.00
CA LEU A 205 -25.39 -9.87 -14.56
C LEU A 205 -26.56 -9.99 -13.57
N SER A 206 -27.39 -11.00 -13.80
CA SER A 206 -28.33 -11.46 -12.77
C SER A 206 -27.66 -12.60 -12.01
N MET A 207 -27.29 -12.37 -10.77
CA MET A 207 -26.61 -13.36 -9.95
C MET A 207 -27.57 -14.02 -8.98
N SER A 208 -27.52 -15.34 -8.90
CA SER A 208 -28.36 -16.17 -8.02
C SER A 208 -27.60 -16.53 -6.75
N ASN A 209 -28.32 -16.58 -5.63
CA ASN A 209 -27.79 -17.04 -4.35
C ASN A 209 -27.60 -18.56 -4.38
N LEU A 210 -26.47 -19.03 -3.89
CA LEU A 210 -26.15 -20.45 -3.77
C LEU A 210 -25.56 -20.76 -2.39
N ASN A 211 -26.00 -21.87 -1.82
CA ASN A 211 -25.50 -22.46 -0.56
C ASN A 211 -25.52 -21.53 0.66
N GLY A 212 -26.11 -20.34 0.60
CA GLY A 212 -26.10 -19.38 1.69
C GLY A 212 -24.73 -18.73 1.97
N ASN A 213 -23.84 -18.69 0.98
CA ASN A 213 -22.50 -18.13 1.10
C ASN A 213 -22.02 -17.36 -0.12
N GLU A 214 -22.69 -17.45 -1.27
CA GLU A 214 -22.23 -16.87 -2.53
C GLU A 214 -23.36 -16.43 -3.46
N PHE A 215 -23.09 -15.43 -4.30
CA PHE A 215 -23.85 -15.11 -5.50
C PHE A 215 -23.04 -15.49 -6.72
N TYR A 216 -23.67 -16.13 -7.72
CA TYR A 216 -23.00 -16.53 -8.94
C TYR A 216 -23.79 -16.19 -10.20
N SER A 217 -23.07 -16.00 -11.30
CA SER A 217 -23.65 -15.89 -12.65
C SER A 217 -22.70 -16.50 -13.68
N TYR A 218 -23.28 -17.11 -14.73
CA TYR A 218 -22.49 -17.55 -15.85
C TYR A 218 -22.35 -16.43 -16.88
N LEU A 219 -21.09 -16.19 -17.30
CA LEU A 219 -20.77 -15.30 -18.42
C LEU A 219 -21.15 -16.04 -19.74
N ASP A 220 -21.52 -15.28 -20.76
CA ASP A 220 -21.80 -15.79 -22.11
C ASP A 220 -20.52 -16.00 -22.95
N PHE A 221 -19.36 -15.76 -22.37
CA PHE A 221 -18.03 -16.00 -22.91
C PHE A 221 -17.15 -16.75 -21.89
N THR A 222 -16.00 -17.24 -22.34
CA THR A 222 -15.04 -17.93 -21.49
C THR A 222 -13.81 -17.08 -21.23
N LEU A 223 -13.22 -17.26 -20.04
CA LEU A 223 -12.02 -16.58 -19.59
C LEU A 223 -10.84 -17.56 -19.50
N PRO A 224 -9.60 -17.10 -19.72
CA PRO A 224 -8.41 -17.84 -19.33
C PRO A 224 -8.47 -18.21 -17.86
N THR A 225 -7.88 -19.31 -17.45
CA THR A 225 -7.94 -19.78 -16.07
C THR A 225 -6.56 -20.12 -15.53
N ASN A 226 -6.31 -19.72 -14.28
CA ASN A 226 -5.18 -20.15 -13.47
C ASN A 226 -5.70 -20.60 -12.10
N SER A 227 -6.47 -21.69 -12.09
CA SER A 227 -7.22 -22.12 -10.92
C SER A 227 -6.32 -22.81 -9.89
N TYR A 228 -6.53 -22.48 -8.63
CA TYR A 228 -5.87 -23.08 -7.48
C TYR A 228 -6.87 -23.27 -6.33
N ASN A 229 -6.53 -24.13 -5.38
CA ASN A 229 -7.32 -24.27 -4.17
C ASN A 229 -6.88 -23.22 -3.14
N PRO A 230 -7.71 -22.23 -2.77
CA PRO A 230 -7.36 -21.22 -1.77
C PRO A 230 -7.38 -21.75 -0.32
N GLY A 231 -7.95 -22.93 -0.08
CA GLY A 231 -8.15 -23.51 1.25
C GLY A 231 -9.23 -22.79 2.06
N LYS A 232 -9.22 -21.47 2.05
CA LYS A 232 -10.19 -20.58 2.72
C LYS A 232 -10.65 -19.48 1.77
N ILE A 233 -11.95 -19.27 1.70
CA ILE A 233 -12.58 -18.11 1.08
C ILE A 233 -12.87 -17.07 2.15
N ASN A 234 -12.67 -15.81 1.86
CA ASN A 234 -13.04 -14.71 2.74
C ASN A 234 -14.23 -13.95 2.17
N LYS A 235 -15.05 -13.40 3.06
CA LYS A 235 -16.14 -12.49 2.68
C LYS A 235 -15.60 -11.33 1.84
N GLY A 236 -16.25 -11.08 0.71
CA GLY A 236 -15.85 -10.06 -0.27
C GLY A 236 -14.93 -10.56 -1.38
N ASP A 237 -14.41 -11.79 -1.28
CA ASP A 237 -13.62 -12.37 -2.38
C ASP A 237 -14.47 -12.59 -3.63
N ILE A 238 -13.88 -12.34 -4.80
CA ILE A 238 -14.49 -12.54 -6.12
C ILE A 238 -13.62 -13.52 -6.90
N TYR A 239 -14.23 -14.59 -7.37
CA TYR A 239 -13.54 -15.66 -8.07
C TYR A 239 -14.26 -16.07 -9.36
N LEU A 240 -13.53 -16.73 -10.24
CA LEU A 240 -14.06 -17.48 -11.37
C LEU A 240 -14.02 -18.99 -11.02
N TYR A 241 -15.16 -19.64 -11.05
CA TYR A 241 -15.27 -21.10 -10.99
C TYR A 241 -15.39 -21.67 -12.41
N GLY A 242 -14.60 -22.70 -12.72
CA GLY A 242 -14.45 -23.14 -14.10
C GLY A 242 -13.86 -22.01 -14.96
N ASN A 243 -14.44 -21.79 -16.16
CA ASN A 243 -13.96 -20.79 -17.11
C ASN A 243 -14.96 -19.67 -17.44
N ASN A 244 -16.16 -19.69 -16.85
CA ASN A 244 -17.20 -18.69 -17.14
C ASN A 244 -18.18 -18.43 -15.98
N CYS A 245 -18.00 -19.02 -14.80
CA CYS A 245 -18.88 -18.78 -13.67
C CYS A 245 -18.25 -17.75 -12.72
N LEU A 246 -18.74 -16.51 -12.73
CA LEU A 246 -18.31 -15.45 -11.82
C LEU A 246 -19.01 -15.61 -10.48
N VAL A 247 -18.26 -15.53 -9.37
CA VAL A 247 -18.76 -15.77 -8.01
C VAL A 247 -18.32 -14.62 -7.10
N ILE A 248 -19.27 -14.08 -6.32
CA ILE A 248 -19.04 -13.10 -5.24
C ILE A 248 -19.39 -13.79 -3.92
N PHE A 249 -18.41 -13.92 -3.05
CA PHE A 249 -18.61 -14.56 -1.75
C PHE A 249 -19.02 -13.55 -0.68
N TYR A 250 -20.14 -13.79 0.00
CA TYR A 250 -20.63 -12.93 1.07
C TYR A 250 -20.47 -13.55 2.47
N GLU A 251 -19.95 -14.78 2.57
CA GLU A 251 -19.55 -15.42 3.81
C GLU A 251 -18.15 -16.02 3.69
N SER A 252 -17.45 -16.15 4.83
CA SER A 252 -16.14 -16.80 4.88
C SER A 252 -16.26 -18.26 5.27
N PHE A 253 -15.60 -19.18 4.53
CA PHE A 253 -15.64 -20.61 4.80
C PHE A 253 -14.39 -21.31 4.24
N ASN A 254 -14.18 -22.58 4.65
CA ASN A 254 -13.14 -23.42 4.07
C ASN A 254 -13.66 -24.16 2.83
N THR A 255 -12.86 -24.23 1.79
CA THR A 255 -13.21 -24.89 0.54
C THR A 255 -12.15 -25.90 0.11
N SER A 256 -12.60 -26.95 -0.59
CA SER A 256 -11.73 -27.89 -1.31
C SER A 256 -11.78 -27.68 -2.84
N TYR A 257 -12.62 -26.76 -3.32
CA TYR A 257 -12.72 -26.43 -4.73
C TYR A 257 -11.56 -25.54 -5.19
N SER A 258 -11.32 -25.56 -6.50
CA SER A 258 -10.32 -24.69 -7.13
C SER A 258 -11.02 -23.57 -7.90
N TYR A 259 -10.45 -22.37 -7.83
CA TYR A 259 -10.94 -21.14 -8.45
C TYR A 259 -9.80 -20.34 -9.05
N THR A 260 -10.09 -19.46 -10.00
CA THR A 260 -9.17 -18.41 -10.43
C THR A 260 -9.58 -17.10 -9.74
N LYS A 261 -8.68 -16.45 -9.04
CA LYS A 261 -9.00 -15.22 -8.32
C LYS A 261 -9.18 -14.05 -9.30
N ILE A 262 -10.28 -13.31 -9.12
CA ILE A 262 -10.63 -12.13 -9.91
C ILE A 262 -10.32 -10.84 -9.13
N GLY A 263 -10.62 -10.82 -7.85
CA GLY A 263 -10.42 -9.63 -7.03
C GLY A 263 -11.11 -9.73 -5.69
N LYS A 264 -11.30 -8.56 -5.10
CA LYS A 264 -11.93 -8.41 -3.79
C LYS A 264 -12.75 -7.13 -3.73
N LEU A 265 -13.90 -7.18 -3.07
CA LEU A 265 -14.72 -6.03 -2.74
C LEU A 265 -14.06 -5.22 -1.61
N ASP A 266 -13.86 -3.93 -1.79
CA ASP A 266 -13.18 -3.06 -0.81
C ASP A 266 -14.04 -2.82 0.44
N ASN A 267 -15.36 -2.62 0.25
CA ASN A 267 -16.32 -2.51 1.35
C ASN A 267 -17.21 -3.75 1.44
N ILE A 268 -16.96 -4.60 2.43
CA ILE A 268 -17.67 -5.87 2.62
C ILE A 268 -18.97 -5.76 3.42
N GLU A 269 -19.24 -4.62 4.08
CA GLU A 269 -20.45 -4.44 4.92
C GLU A 269 -21.74 -4.48 4.08
N VAL A 270 -21.66 -4.06 2.82
CA VAL A 270 -22.80 -4.12 1.89
C VAL A 270 -23.36 -5.53 1.74
N LEU A 271 -22.50 -6.54 1.81
CA LEU A 271 -22.90 -7.93 1.61
C LEU A 271 -23.89 -8.41 2.69
N ASP A 272 -23.89 -7.80 3.87
CA ASP A 272 -24.87 -8.09 4.92
C ASP A 272 -26.28 -7.65 4.54
N ASN A 273 -26.43 -6.65 3.68
CA ASN A 273 -27.72 -6.13 3.24
C ASN A 273 -28.34 -6.97 2.10
N ILE A 274 -27.54 -7.79 1.43
CA ILE A 274 -27.99 -8.56 0.25
C ILE A 274 -28.02 -10.07 0.48
N LYS A 275 -27.36 -10.59 1.52
CA LYS A 275 -27.19 -12.03 1.76
C LYS A 275 -28.49 -12.84 1.81
N ASP A 276 -29.60 -12.23 2.22
CA ASP A 276 -30.92 -12.88 2.33
C ASP A 276 -31.71 -12.79 1.02
N LYS A 277 -31.17 -12.16 -0.05
CA LYS A 277 -31.82 -12.09 -1.35
C LYS A 277 -31.60 -13.39 -2.14
N ASN A 278 -32.59 -13.79 -2.90
CA ASN A 278 -32.46 -14.94 -3.81
C ASN A 278 -31.66 -14.59 -5.05
N ASN A 279 -31.79 -13.35 -5.54
CA ASN A 279 -31.07 -12.84 -6.70
C ASN A 279 -30.70 -11.38 -6.46
N ILE A 280 -29.61 -10.94 -7.11
CA ILE A 280 -29.17 -9.55 -7.17
C ILE A 280 -28.88 -9.18 -8.63
N ILE A 281 -29.06 -7.90 -8.96
CA ILE A 281 -28.59 -7.34 -10.24
C ILE A 281 -27.25 -6.66 -9.99
N VAL A 282 -26.29 -7.01 -10.81
CA VAL A 282 -24.90 -6.53 -10.69
C VAL A 282 -24.49 -5.95 -12.04
N SER A 283 -23.94 -4.74 -12.05
CA SER A 283 -23.22 -4.18 -13.17
C SER A 283 -21.74 -4.02 -12.83
N LEU A 284 -20.87 -4.51 -13.71
CA LEU A 284 -19.41 -4.37 -13.62
C LEU A 284 -18.94 -3.36 -14.65
N GLU A 285 -18.28 -2.31 -14.23
CA GLU A 285 -17.78 -1.24 -15.09
C GLU A 285 -16.31 -0.93 -14.77
N ILE A 286 -15.57 -0.46 -15.77
CA ILE A 286 -14.21 0.07 -15.54
C ILE A 286 -14.32 1.40 -14.81
N ASN A 287 -13.38 1.63 -13.89
CA ASN A 287 -13.36 2.87 -13.10
C ASN A 287 -12.80 4.04 -13.91
#